data_e99d94ae8ab014629381ba603fe570a7
#
_entry.id   e99d94ae8ab014629381ba603fe570a7
#
_cell.length_a   1.000
_cell.length_b   1.000
_cell.length_c   1.000
_cell.angle_alpha   90.00
_cell.angle_beta   90.00
_cell.angle_gamma   90.00
#
_symmetry.space_group_name_H-M   'P 1'
#
loop_
_entity.id
_entity.type
_entity.pdbx_description
1 polymer ?
#
loop_
_entity_poly.entity_id
_entity_poly.type
_entity_poly.pdbx_seq_one_letter_code
_entity_poly.pdbx_strand_id
1 'polypeptide(L)'
;MKRRFLYLAIALSVIPLGLISRSLRGEADHSTLPGFIATYLGDTLWAVMFFFLFSAVFLNWRSLALGLFTLGFTVSIEFSQLYHGEPLTTLRGFPPTRFLLGTNFLWSDIICLVVGTALAVAIHAAIHSKRTRARVLA
;
A
#
# COMPACT_ATOMS: atom_id res chain seq x y z
N MET A 1 9.94 2.91 20.85
CA MET A 1 8.80 1.94 20.82
C MET A 1 7.51 2.55 20.32
N LYS A 2 6.99 3.67 20.83
CA LYS A 2 5.68 4.27 20.46
C LYS A 2 5.49 4.55 18.95
N ARG A 3 6.54 4.95 18.19
CA ARG A 3 6.42 5.21 16.75
C ARG A 3 6.18 3.93 15.93
N ARG A 4 6.94 2.87 16.23
CA ARG A 4 6.80 1.59 15.55
C ARG A 4 5.39 1.02 15.71
N PHE A 5 4.87 1.05 16.93
CA PHE A 5 3.49 0.62 17.20
C PHE A 5 2.44 1.45 16.45
N LEU A 6 2.62 2.77 16.37
CA LEU A 6 1.72 3.63 15.59
C LEU A 6 1.69 3.23 14.11
N TYR A 7 2.87 3.06 13.49
CA TYR A 7 2.94 2.69 12.07
C TYR A 7 2.40 1.29 11.80
N LEU A 8 2.67 0.34 12.69
CA LEU A 8 2.08 -0.99 12.60
C LEU A 8 0.55 -0.95 12.77
N ALA A 9 0.04 -0.16 13.71
CA ALA A 9 -1.40 0.01 13.89
C ALA A 9 -2.07 0.59 12.64
N ILE A 10 -1.46 1.60 12.00
CA ILE A 10 -1.96 2.16 10.74
C ILE A 10 -1.93 1.09 9.64
N ALA A 11 -0.81 0.38 9.46
CA ALA A 11 -0.69 -0.66 8.44
C ALA A 11 -1.73 -1.76 8.64
N LEU A 12 -1.91 -2.24 9.87
CA LEU A 12 -2.88 -3.28 10.20
C LEU A 12 -4.33 -2.83 10.03
N SER A 13 -4.65 -1.55 10.30
CA SER A 13 -6.00 -1.02 10.11
C SER A 13 -6.39 -0.89 8.63
N VAL A 14 -5.42 -0.75 7.75
CA VAL A 14 -5.63 -0.66 6.30
C VAL A 14 -5.96 -2.02 5.68
N ILE A 15 -5.48 -3.12 6.25
CA ILE A 15 -5.70 -4.48 5.72
C ILE A 15 -7.20 -4.81 5.58
N PRO A 16 -8.04 -4.71 6.64
CA PRO A 16 -9.46 -5.01 6.51
C PRO A 16 -10.18 -4.10 5.51
N LEU A 17 -9.79 -2.83 5.41
CA LEU A 17 -10.36 -1.90 4.43
C LEU A 17 -10.04 -2.34 3.00
N GLY A 18 -8.81 -2.78 2.73
CA GLY A 18 -8.41 -3.31 1.44
C GLY A 18 -9.11 -4.62 1.08
N LEU A 19 -9.32 -5.51 2.06
CA LEU A 19 -10.08 -6.75 1.87
C LEU A 19 -11.55 -6.50 1.56
N ILE A 20 -12.20 -5.59 2.29
CA ILE A 20 -13.58 -5.17 2.05
C ILE A 20 -13.70 -4.55 0.65
N SER A 21 -12.79 -3.65 0.26
CA SER A 21 -12.79 -3.07 -1.08
C SER A 21 -12.71 -4.15 -2.16
N ARG A 22 -11.86 -5.16 -1.98
CA ARG A 22 -11.73 -6.27 -2.93
C ARG A 22 -12.96 -7.18 -2.99
N SER A 23 -13.63 -7.42 -1.85
CA SER A 23 -14.86 -8.22 -1.84
C SER A 23 -16.00 -7.52 -2.59
N LEU A 24 -16.06 -6.19 -2.49
CA LEU A 24 -17.07 -5.38 -3.21
C LEU A 24 -16.78 -5.25 -4.71
N ARG A 25 -15.51 -5.44 -5.14
CA ARG A 25 -15.11 -5.34 -6.55
C ARG A 25 -15.83 -6.35 -7.45
N GLY A 26 -16.11 -7.54 -6.96
CA GLY A 26 -16.75 -8.63 -7.74
C GLY A 26 -18.22 -8.39 -8.07
N GLU A 27 -18.92 -7.55 -7.30
CA GLU A 27 -20.36 -7.29 -7.44
C GLU A 27 -20.67 -5.88 -7.94
N ALA A 28 -19.65 -4.99 -7.99
CA ALA A 28 -19.87 -3.59 -8.29
C ALA A 28 -19.82 -3.29 -9.79
N ASP A 29 -20.81 -2.56 -10.28
CA ASP A 29 -20.79 -1.98 -11.62
C ASP A 29 -19.72 -0.88 -11.68
N HIS A 30 -18.70 -1.08 -12.51
CA HIS A 30 -17.57 -0.16 -12.68
C HIS A 30 -17.96 1.21 -13.24
N SER A 31 -19.16 1.34 -13.81
CA SER A 31 -19.70 2.61 -14.31
C SER A 31 -20.24 3.50 -13.19
N THR A 32 -20.44 2.96 -12.01
CA THR A 32 -20.93 3.70 -10.83
C THR A 32 -19.78 4.19 -9.96
N LEU A 33 -19.98 5.30 -9.23
CA LEU A 33 -18.99 5.84 -8.29
C LEU A 33 -18.57 4.82 -7.21
N PRO A 34 -19.49 4.07 -6.57
CA PRO A 34 -19.11 3.01 -5.65
C PRO A 34 -18.27 1.90 -6.28
N GLY A 35 -18.59 1.48 -7.50
CA GLY A 35 -17.82 0.47 -8.23
C GLY A 35 -16.42 0.94 -8.59
N PHE A 36 -16.29 2.20 -9.02
CA PHE A 36 -14.99 2.83 -9.27
C PHE A 36 -14.12 2.83 -7.99
N ILE A 37 -14.68 3.28 -6.87
CA ILE A 37 -13.97 3.29 -5.58
C ILE A 37 -13.57 1.86 -5.17
N ALA A 38 -14.48 0.89 -5.26
CA ALA A 38 -14.22 -0.50 -4.92
C ALA A 38 -13.08 -1.10 -5.78
N THR A 39 -12.97 -0.68 -7.04
CA THR A 39 -11.94 -1.16 -7.96
C THR A 39 -10.56 -0.63 -7.61
N TYR A 40 -10.42 0.65 -7.33
CA TYR A 40 -9.11 1.31 -7.22
C TYR A 40 -8.64 1.52 -5.78
N LEU A 41 -9.56 1.55 -4.81
CA LEU A 41 -9.22 1.77 -3.41
C LEU A 41 -8.34 0.66 -2.84
N GLY A 42 -8.58 -0.59 -3.23
CA GLY A 42 -7.81 -1.74 -2.75
C GLY A 42 -6.32 -1.60 -3.05
N ASP A 43 -5.97 -1.26 -4.29
CA ASP A 43 -4.58 -1.14 -4.74
C ASP A 43 -3.92 0.13 -4.16
N THR A 44 -4.68 1.22 -4.03
CA THR A 44 -4.23 2.43 -3.32
C THR A 44 -3.91 2.13 -1.85
N LEU A 45 -4.78 1.42 -1.14
CA LEU A 45 -4.58 1.03 0.26
C LEU A 45 -3.41 0.05 0.42
N TRP A 46 -3.17 -0.78 -0.58
CA TRP A 46 -2.03 -1.69 -0.62
C TRP A 46 -0.70 -0.94 -0.52
N ALA A 47 -0.52 0.12 -1.30
CA ALA A 47 0.66 0.97 -1.23
C ALA A 47 0.80 1.67 0.13
N VAL A 48 -0.30 2.17 0.69
CA VAL A 48 -0.34 2.79 2.02
C VAL A 48 0.10 1.79 3.10
N MET A 49 -0.39 0.56 3.05
CA MET A 49 -0.01 -0.51 3.98
C MET A 49 1.49 -0.77 3.94
N PHE A 50 2.07 -1.01 2.76
CA PHE A 50 3.51 -1.26 2.64
C PHE A 50 4.34 -0.07 3.10
N PHE A 51 3.93 1.15 2.79
CA PHE A 51 4.63 2.34 3.25
C PHE A 51 4.72 2.38 4.79
N PHE A 52 3.63 2.12 5.49
CA PHE A 52 3.65 2.14 6.96
C PHE A 52 4.33 0.91 7.57
N LEU A 53 4.31 -0.24 6.91
CA LEU A 53 5.15 -1.38 7.29
C LEU A 53 6.64 -1.03 7.20
N PHE A 54 7.09 -0.46 6.09
CA PHE A 54 8.48 -0.01 5.94
C PHE A 54 8.83 1.13 6.89
N SER A 55 7.90 2.05 7.17
CA SER A 55 8.09 3.09 8.19
C SER A 55 8.29 2.52 9.59
N ALA A 56 7.67 1.38 9.91
CA ALA A 56 7.88 0.69 11.18
C ALA A 56 9.25 -0.02 11.26
N VAL A 57 9.82 -0.41 10.13
CA VAL A 57 11.16 -1.00 10.05
C VAL A 57 12.22 0.09 10.02
N PHE A 58 12.09 1.05 9.10
CA PHE A 58 13.07 2.10 8.81
C PHE A 58 12.70 3.43 9.48
N LEU A 59 12.64 3.46 10.82
CA LEU A 59 12.15 4.59 11.62
C LEU A 59 12.88 5.93 11.41
N ASN A 60 14.12 5.88 10.93
CA ASN A 60 14.99 7.06 10.76
C ASN A 60 15.04 7.57 9.31
N TRP A 61 14.35 6.90 8.39
CA TRP A 61 14.32 7.32 7.00
C TRP A 61 13.40 8.53 6.81
N ARG A 62 13.78 9.39 5.85
CA ARG A 62 12.94 10.51 5.42
C ARG A 62 11.70 10.01 4.70
N SER A 63 10.59 10.73 4.84
CA SER A 63 9.31 10.35 4.20
C SER A 63 9.43 10.09 2.70
N LEU A 64 10.21 10.93 1.99
CA LEU A 64 10.42 10.76 0.56
C LEU A 64 11.22 9.50 0.22
N ALA A 65 12.28 9.20 0.97
CA ALA A 65 13.08 7.98 0.76
C ALA A 65 12.23 6.72 0.99
N LEU A 66 11.39 6.71 2.03
CA LEU A 66 10.41 5.66 2.28
C LEU A 66 9.41 5.54 1.12
N GLY A 67 8.92 6.68 0.60
CA GLY A 67 8.01 6.71 -0.52
C GLY A 67 8.62 6.09 -1.78
N LEU A 68 9.82 6.50 -2.15
CA LEU A 68 10.53 5.96 -3.32
C LEU A 68 10.82 4.46 -3.17
N PHE A 69 11.24 4.03 -1.99
CA PHE A 69 11.46 2.61 -1.71
C PHE A 69 10.17 1.80 -1.80
N THR A 70 9.08 2.30 -1.20
CA THR A 70 7.76 1.65 -1.25
C THR A 70 7.26 1.55 -2.69
N LEU A 71 7.33 2.64 -3.44
CA LEU A 71 6.90 2.67 -4.82
C LEU A 71 7.71 1.70 -5.68
N GLY A 72 9.03 1.71 -5.56
CA GLY A 72 9.90 0.76 -6.27
C GLY A 72 9.56 -0.69 -5.94
N PHE A 73 9.33 -1.00 -4.67
CA PHE A 73 8.96 -2.34 -4.22
C PHE A 73 7.59 -2.78 -4.77
N THR A 74 6.55 -1.95 -4.62
CA THR A 74 5.19 -2.29 -5.04
C THR A 74 5.07 -2.37 -6.57
N VAL A 75 5.73 -1.47 -7.31
CA VAL A 75 5.81 -1.51 -8.76
C VAL A 75 6.56 -2.77 -9.24
N SER A 76 7.62 -3.20 -8.54
CA SER A 76 8.31 -4.46 -8.87
C SER A 76 7.41 -5.68 -8.70
N ILE A 77 6.56 -5.70 -7.67
CA ILE A 77 5.54 -6.74 -7.50
C ILE A 77 4.58 -6.72 -8.70
N GLU A 78 4.10 -5.53 -9.11
CA GLU A 78 3.18 -5.38 -10.21
C GLU A 78 3.78 -5.86 -11.53
N PHE A 79 5.02 -5.46 -11.84
CA PHE A 79 5.73 -5.99 -13.01
C PHE A 79 5.98 -7.50 -12.94
N SER A 80 6.14 -8.08 -11.75
CA SER A 80 6.28 -9.53 -11.62
C SER A 80 5.06 -10.30 -12.14
N GLN A 81 3.90 -9.65 -12.22
CA GLN A 81 2.67 -10.25 -12.73
C GLN A 81 2.72 -10.52 -14.24
N LEU A 82 3.56 -9.81 -14.97
CA LEU A 82 3.81 -10.06 -16.39
C LEU A 82 4.58 -11.38 -16.63
N TYR A 83 5.29 -11.86 -15.61
CA TYR A 83 6.04 -13.12 -15.73
C TYR A 83 5.17 -14.30 -15.31
N HIS A 84 4.97 -15.26 -16.26
CA HIS A 84 4.11 -16.44 -16.10
C HIS A 84 4.89 -17.76 -16.00
N GLY A 85 6.21 -17.71 -15.87
CA GLY A 85 7.06 -18.89 -15.76
C GLY A 85 7.17 -19.42 -14.31
N GLU A 86 7.63 -20.69 -14.20
CA GLU A 86 8.11 -21.25 -12.95
C GLU A 86 9.34 -20.45 -12.44
N PRO A 87 9.46 -20.14 -11.15
CA PRO A 87 8.68 -20.61 -9.99
C PRO A 87 7.51 -19.71 -9.56
N LEU A 88 7.25 -18.57 -10.21
CA LEU A 88 6.24 -17.60 -9.76
C LEU A 88 4.80 -18.14 -9.85
N THR A 89 4.52 -18.99 -10.85
CA THR A 89 3.22 -19.67 -10.96
C THR A 89 2.95 -20.59 -9.78
N THR A 90 3.96 -21.33 -9.33
CA THR A 90 3.88 -22.20 -8.15
C THR A 90 3.65 -21.38 -6.87
N LEU A 91 4.37 -20.26 -6.71
CA LEU A 91 4.18 -19.36 -5.56
C LEU A 91 2.78 -18.75 -5.51
N ARG A 92 2.23 -18.39 -6.67
CA ARG A 92 0.84 -17.87 -6.78
C ARG A 92 -0.23 -18.94 -6.53
N GLY A 93 0.14 -20.22 -6.54
CA GLY A 93 -0.74 -21.32 -6.15
C GLY A 93 -1.14 -21.29 -4.68
N PHE A 94 -0.34 -20.67 -3.81
CA PHE A 94 -0.66 -20.51 -2.39
C PHE A 94 -1.52 -19.27 -2.14
N PRO A 95 -2.65 -19.37 -1.39
CA PRO A 95 -3.54 -18.23 -1.16
C PRO A 95 -2.85 -16.98 -0.60
N PRO A 96 -1.96 -17.03 0.41
CA PRO A 96 -1.29 -15.84 0.93
C PRO A 96 -0.37 -15.16 -0.10
N THR A 97 0.40 -15.94 -0.86
CA THR A 97 1.32 -15.40 -1.87
C THR A 97 0.59 -14.89 -3.10
N ARG A 98 -0.51 -15.55 -3.50
CA ARG A 98 -1.41 -15.06 -4.54
C ARG A 98 -1.99 -13.69 -4.19
N PHE A 99 -2.35 -13.49 -2.91
CA PHE A 99 -2.84 -12.21 -2.42
C PHE A 99 -1.77 -11.11 -2.49
N LEU A 100 -0.51 -11.46 -2.16
CA LEU A 100 0.62 -10.53 -2.18
C LEU A 100 1.11 -10.21 -3.60
N LEU A 101 1.25 -11.23 -4.44
CA LEU A 101 1.86 -11.10 -5.75
C LEU A 101 0.87 -10.71 -6.86
N GLY A 102 -0.45 -10.84 -6.60
CA GLY A 102 -1.48 -10.62 -7.62
C GLY A 102 -1.42 -11.66 -8.76
N THR A 103 -2.31 -11.51 -9.73
CA THR A 103 -2.41 -12.43 -10.87
C THR A 103 -2.51 -11.75 -12.22
N ASN A 104 -2.92 -10.49 -12.27
CA ASN A 104 -3.17 -9.76 -13.50
C ASN A 104 -2.61 -8.34 -13.39
N PHE A 105 -1.70 -8.00 -14.28
CA PHE A 105 -1.13 -6.66 -14.40
C PHE A 105 -2.12 -5.71 -15.07
N LEU A 106 -2.34 -4.56 -14.46
CA LEU A 106 -3.10 -3.45 -15.04
C LEU A 106 -2.33 -2.13 -14.85
N TRP A 107 -2.29 -1.30 -15.89
CA TRP A 107 -1.67 0.04 -15.79
C TRP A 107 -2.35 0.95 -14.76
N SER A 108 -3.65 0.77 -14.54
CA SER A 108 -4.40 1.48 -13.51
C SER A 108 -3.84 1.24 -12.11
N ASP A 109 -3.32 0.03 -11.85
CA ASP A 109 -2.80 -0.35 -10.55
C ASP A 109 -1.51 0.43 -10.24
N ILE A 110 -0.67 0.68 -11.24
CA ILE A 110 0.49 1.57 -11.11
C ILE A 110 0.07 2.99 -10.68
N ILE A 111 -1.00 3.54 -11.27
CA ILE A 111 -1.52 4.86 -10.87
C ILE A 111 -2.00 4.83 -9.43
N CYS A 112 -2.72 3.79 -9.02
CA CYS A 112 -3.18 3.60 -7.65
C CYS A 112 -2.00 3.51 -6.66
N LEU A 113 -0.92 2.80 -7.02
CA LEU A 113 0.29 2.69 -6.20
C LEU A 113 0.98 4.05 -6.02
N VAL A 114 1.06 4.85 -7.09
CA VAL A 114 1.63 6.22 -7.01
C VAL A 114 0.78 7.11 -6.10
N VAL A 115 -0.53 7.12 -6.28
CA VAL A 115 -1.46 7.92 -5.46
C VAL A 115 -1.41 7.48 -4.00
N GLY A 116 -1.48 6.17 -3.72
CA GLY A 116 -1.41 5.63 -2.36
C GLY A 116 -0.09 5.95 -1.67
N THR A 117 1.02 5.82 -2.38
CA THR A 117 2.35 6.18 -1.85
C THR A 117 2.46 7.68 -1.57
N ALA A 118 1.97 8.54 -2.46
CA ALA A 118 1.98 10.00 -2.26
C ALA A 118 1.15 10.41 -1.03
N LEU A 119 -0.03 9.84 -0.86
CA LEU A 119 -0.87 10.05 0.32
C LEU A 119 -0.15 9.62 1.61
N ALA A 120 0.48 8.43 1.60
CA ALA A 120 1.21 7.92 2.75
C ALA A 120 2.42 8.80 3.11
N VAL A 121 3.16 9.29 2.12
CA VAL A 121 4.27 10.25 2.31
C VAL A 121 3.76 11.54 2.96
N ALA A 122 2.64 12.09 2.49
CA ALA A 122 2.05 13.31 3.04
C ALA A 122 1.61 13.11 4.51
N ILE A 123 0.92 12.01 4.80
CA ILE A 123 0.50 11.66 6.17
C ILE A 123 1.72 11.51 7.09
N HIS A 124 2.73 10.76 6.65
CA HIS A 124 3.94 10.54 7.43
C HIS A 124 4.70 11.85 7.71
N ALA A 125 4.84 12.72 6.70
CA ALA A 125 5.45 14.04 6.86
C ALA A 125 4.67 14.92 7.83
N ALA A 126 3.34 14.92 7.76
CA ALA A 126 2.48 15.66 8.69
C ALA A 126 2.61 15.17 10.15
N ILE A 127 2.70 13.86 10.36
CA ILE A 127 2.95 13.28 11.69
C ILE A 127 4.30 13.73 12.23
N HIS A 128 5.34 13.79 11.39
CA HIS A 128 6.68 14.23 11.80
C HIS A 128 6.72 15.73 12.09
N SER A 129 6.12 16.58 11.28
CA SER A 129 6.13 18.04 11.47
C SER A 129 5.44 18.47 12.75
N LYS A 130 4.28 17.90 13.07
CA LYS A 130 3.55 18.18 14.32
C LYS A 130 4.39 17.84 15.56
N ARG A 131 5.15 16.74 15.53
CA ARG A 131 6.00 16.31 16.65
C ARG A 131 7.22 17.20 16.84
N THR A 132 7.81 17.70 15.76
CA THR A 132 8.92 18.66 15.85
C THR A 132 8.46 19.96 16.49
N ARG A 133 7.30 20.49 16.08
CA ARG A 133 6.70 21.68 16.69
C ARG A 133 6.40 21.49 18.17
N ALA A 134 5.82 20.37 18.57
CA ALA A 134 5.52 20.09 19.98
C ALA A 134 6.77 19.98 20.87
N ARG A 135 7.93 19.57 20.29
CA ARG A 135 9.20 19.51 21.02
C ARG A 135 9.89 20.87 21.18
N VAL A 136 9.63 21.81 20.29
CA VAL A 136 10.21 23.18 20.36
C VAL A 136 9.43 24.04 21.32
N LEU A 137 8.16 23.74 21.59
CA LEU A 137 7.27 24.50 22.46
C LEU A 137 7.20 23.97 23.92
N ALA A 138 7.84 22.83 24.17
CA ALA A 138 7.93 22.20 25.52
C ALA A 138 9.32 22.39 26.13
#